data_96acd8feea86880df718a2df12bfbe8f
#
_entry.id   96acd8feea86880df718a2df12bfbe8f
#
_cell.length_a   1.000
_cell.length_b   1.000
_cell.length_c   1.000
_cell.angle_alpha   90.00
_cell.angle_beta   90.00
_cell.angle_gamma   90.00
#
_symmetry.space_group_name_H-M   'P 1'
#
loop_
_entity.id
_entity.type
_entity.pdbx_description
1 polymer ?
#
loop_
_entity_poly.entity_id
_entity_poly.type
_entity_poly.pdbx_seq_one_letter_code
_entity_poly.pdbx_strand_id
1 'polypeptide(L)'
;MNLSYILVCFVGIAVAISVHEFGHAFAAHLLGDDTAKILGRMTLDPAKHIDPIGLITLLVFHFGWAKPVPVNPNNFRNYKLGNVLVSLAGAIGNILAAIVCVFVMKSAKLEAIQTISNVTLIYNVGFAAFNLLPIPPLDGWGIISTFIPYKYNDLVYKYEAYSYPILLILLVTGVYGIIVSPIRDVIWNIVMLFY
;
A
#
# COMPACT_ATOMS: atom_id res chain seq x y z
N MET A 1 -1.05 14.34 21.48
CA MET A 1 0.10 13.99 20.60
C MET A 1 0.91 15.25 20.41
N ASN A 2 2.26 15.21 20.59
CA ASN A 2 3.06 16.40 20.35
C ASN A 2 3.30 16.58 18.83
N LEU A 3 3.62 17.80 18.40
CA LEU A 3 3.84 18.15 17.01
C LEU A 3 4.94 17.29 16.35
N SER A 4 6.01 17.01 17.10
CA SER A 4 7.13 16.20 16.60
C SER A 4 6.69 14.79 16.23
N TYR A 5 5.84 14.16 17.04
CA TYR A 5 5.31 12.83 16.73
C TYR A 5 4.40 12.82 15.50
N ILE A 6 3.57 13.87 15.32
CA ILE A 6 2.72 14.03 14.13
C ILE A 6 3.59 14.11 12.87
N LEU A 7 4.68 14.89 12.91
CA LEU A 7 5.62 15.00 11.79
C LEU A 7 6.28 13.67 11.46
N VAL A 8 6.68 12.90 12.47
CA VAL A 8 7.27 11.57 12.28
C VAL A 8 6.26 10.60 11.64
N CYS A 9 5.01 10.61 12.10
CA CYS A 9 3.94 9.82 11.48
C CYS A 9 3.71 10.21 10.02
N PHE A 10 3.68 11.52 9.73
CA PHE A 10 3.54 12.02 8.36
C PHE A 10 4.66 11.52 7.44
N VAL A 11 5.92 11.57 7.90
CA VAL A 11 7.05 11.02 7.14
C VAL A 11 6.87 9.52 6.90
N GLY A 12 6.49 8.75 7.93
CA GLY A 12 6.27 7.31 7.80
C GLY A 12 5.19 6.95 6.79
N ILE A 13 4.06 7.67 6.82
CA ILE A 13 2.95 7.48 5.86
C ILE A 13 3.39 7.89 4.44
N ALA A 14 4.06 9.03 4.30
CA ALA A 14 4.53 9.51 2.99
C ALA A 14 5.49 8.53 2.33
N VAL A 15 6.42 7.96 3.10
CA VAL A 15 7.32 6.90 2.61
C VAL A 15 6.52 5.65 2.24
N ALA A 16 5.59 5.20 3.08
CA ALA A 16 4.83 3.98 2.82
C ALA A 16 4.01 4.08 1.52
N ILE A 17 3.31 5.21 1.33
CA ILE A 17 2.54 5.47 0.10
C ILE A 17 3.48 5.55 -1.12
N SER A 18 4.57 6.31 -1.03
CA SER A 18 5.45 6.54 -2.18
C SER A 18 6.12 5.26 -2.67
N VAL A 19 6.60 4.43 -1.74
CA VAL A 19 7.22 3.15 -2.09
C VAL A 19 6.21 2.18 -2.66
N HIS A 20 5.01 2.15 -2.12
CA HIS A 20 3.91 1.32 -2.60
C HIS A 20 3.53 1.65 -4.05
N GLU A 21 3.21 2.91 -4.31
CA GLU A 21 2.82 3.40 -5.64
C GLU A 21 3.97 3.26 -6.65
N PHE A 22 5.21 3.54 -6.22
CA PHE A 22 6.39 3.28 -7.04
C PHE A 22 6.52 1.80 -7.39
N GLY A 23 6.25 0.90 -6.44
CA GLY A 23 6.26 -0.55 -6.67
C GLY A 23 5.32 -0.96 -7.81
N HIS A 24 4.07 -0.48 -7.79
CA HIS A 24 3.11 -0.72 -8.87
C HIS A 24 3.60 -0.17 -10.22
N ALA A 25 4.04 1.09 -10.25
CA ALA A 25 4.52 1.73 -11.47
C ALA A 25 5.74 1.01 -12.06
N PHE A 26 6.66 0.60 -11.21
CA PHE A 26 7.89 -0.10 -11.62
C PHE A 26 7.58 -1.50 -12.15
N ALA A 27 6.73 -2.26 -11.47
CA ALA A 27 6.31 -3.58 -11.94
C ALA A 27 5.54 -3.48 -13.26
N ALA A 28 4.62 -2.52 -13.40
CA ALA A 28 3.88 -2.28 -14.64
C ALA A 28 4.84 -1.99 -15.80
N HIS A 29 5.85 -1.13 -15.58
CA HIS A 29 6.89 -0.82 -16.57
C HIS A 29 7.65 -2.08 -17.02
N LEU A 30 8.09 -2.91 -16.09
CA LEU A 30 8.79 -4.17 -16.41
C LEU A 30 7.94 -5.16 -17.22
N LEU A 31 6.61 -5.08 -17.06
CA LEU A 31 5.64 -5.95 -17.71
C LEU A 31 5.12 -5.39 -19.05
N GLY A 32 5.57 -4.20 -19.46
CA GLY A 32 5.29 -3.59 -20.75
C GLY A 32 4.36 -2.37 -20.70
N ASP A 33 3.91 -1.95 -19.51
CA ASP A 33 3.07 -0.76 -19.37
C ASP A 33 3.89 0.47 -18.91
N ASP A 34 4.16 1.36 -19.83
CA ASP A 34 4.86 2.62 -19.57
C ASP A 34 3.93 3.78 -19.13
N THR A 35 2.65 3.52 -18.90
CA THR A 35 1.65 4.57 -18.61
C THR A 35 2.09 5.45 -17.42
N ALA A 36 2.41 4.86 -16.29
CA ALA A 36 2.83 5.60 -15.10
C ALA A 36 4.16 6.33 -15.32
N LYS A 37 5.10 5.74 -16.05
CA LYS A 37 6.41 6.32 -16.37
C LYS A 37 6.25 7.57 -17.27
N ILE A 38 5.47 7.48 -18.34
CA ILE A 38 5.21 8.59 -19.27
C ILE A 38 4.53 9.76 -18.55
N LEU A 39 3.65 9.50 -17.60
CA LEU A 39 2.97 10.51 -16.81
C LEU A 39 3.80 11.04 -15.62
N GLY A 40 5.08 10.65 -15.52
CA GLY A 40 5.97 11.08 -14.43
C GLY A 40 5.55 10.59 -13.04
N ARG A 41 4.78 9.46 -13.00
CA ARG A 41 4.26 8.86 -11.77
C ARG A 41 5.13 7.70 -11.24
N MET A 42 6.10 7.22 -12.02
CA MET A 42 7.09 6.24 -11.58
C MET A 42 8.23 6.95 -10.83
N THR A 43 7.96 7.37 -9.60
CA THR A 43 8.87 8.16 -8.76
C THR A 43 8.64 7.86 -7.28
N LEU A 44 9.63 8.14 -6.43
CA LEU A 44 9.50 8.11 -4.97
C LEU A 44 9.10 9.47 -4.37
N ASP A 45 8.83 10.50 -5.20
CA ASP A 45 8.39 11.81 -4.75
C ASP A 45 6.98 11.73 -4.12
N PRO A 46 6.83 11.95 -2.79
CA PRO A 46 5.53 11.86 -2.13
C PRO A 46 4.48 12.81 -2.70
N ALA A 47 4.89 13.97 -3.19
CA ALA A 47 3.96 14.97 -3.73
C ALA A 47 3.20 14.46 -4.98
N LYS A 48 3.74 13.46 -5.65
CA LYS A 48 3.09 12.81 -6.79
C LYS A 48 2.01 11.80 -6.38
N HIS A 49 2.05 11.28 -5.16
CA HIS A 49 1.22 10.19 -4.67
C HIS A 49 0.20 10.61 -3.62
N ILE A 50 0.37 11.79 -3.02
CA ILE A 50 -0.55 12.32 -2.02
C ILE A 50 -1.74 12.98 -2.73
N ASP A 51 -2.95 12.58 -2.33
CA ASP A 51 -4.19 13.29 -2.66
C ASP A 51 -4.46 14.34 -1.57
N PRO A 52 -4.62 15.64 -1.90
CA PRO A 52 -4.83 16.67 -0.89
C PRO A 52 -6.11 16.45 -0.05
N ILE A 53 -7.19 15.96 -0.66
CA ILE A 53 -8.44 15.68 0.04
C ILE A 53 -8.26 14.43 0.91
N GLY A 54 -7.62 13.38 0.37
CA GLY A 54 -7.28 12.18 1.13
C GLY A 54 -6.39 12.48 2.34
N LEU A 55 -5.45 13.44 2.22
CA LEU A 55 -4.62 13.88 3.33
C LEU A 55 -5.43 14.63 4.40
N ILE A 56 -6.33 15.53 4.00
CA ILE A 56 -7.20 16.27 4.94
C ILE A 56 -8.10 15.29 5.69
N THR A 57 -8.71 14.33 5.00
CA THR A 57 -9.56 13.32 5.64
C THR A 57 -8.78 12.42 6.58
N LEU A 58 -7.53 12.10 6.26
CA LEU A 58 -6.64 11.35 7.14
C LEU A 58 -6.37 12.11 8.45
N LEU A 59 -6.15 13.43 8.36
CA LEU A 59 -5.87 14.26 9.55
C LEU A 59 -7.12 14.45 10.43
N VAL A 60 -8.32 14.56 9.84
CA VAL A 60 -9.57 14.85 10.57
C VAL A 60 -10.24 13.57 11.06
N PHE A 61 -10.30 12.55 10.20
CA PHE A 61 -11.09 11.33 10.46
C PHE A 61 -10.21 10.09 10.68
N HIS A 62 -8.89 10.24 10.68
CA HIS A 62 -7.92 9.14 10.75
C HIS A 62 -8.08 8.10 9.62
N PHE A 63 -8.71 8.49 8.53
CA PHE A 63 -8.89 7.74 7.31
C PHE A 63 -8.63 8.63 6.10
N GLY A 64 -7.86 8.14 5.14
CA GLY A 64 -7.53 8.86 3.92
C GLY A 64 -7.13 7.90 2.80
N TRP A 65 -6.92 8.45 1.63
CA TRP A 65 -6.50 7.71 0.45
C TRP A 65 -5.35 8.41 -0.26
N ALA A 66 -4.57 7.62 -0.99
CA ALA A 66 -3.53 8.09 -1.87
C ALA A 66 -4.10 8.38 -3.27
N LYS A 67 -3.34 9.10 -4.08
CA LYS A 67 -3.59 9.22 -5.51
C LYS A 67 -2.92 8.03 -6.20
N PRO A 68 -3.68 7.02 -6.69
CA PRO A 68 -3.10 5.81 -7.24
C PRO A 68 -2.32 6.10 -8.53
N VAL A 69 -1.30 5.30 -8.82
CA VAL A 69 -0.61 5.35 -10.11
C VAL A 69 -1.48 4.75 -11.20
N PRO A 70 -1.53 5.37 -12.39
CA PRO A 70 -2.29 4.81 -13.51
C PRO A 70 -1.56 3.59 -14.06
N VAL A 71 -2.28 2.48 -14.15
CA VAL A 71 -1.83 1.22 -14.76
C VAL A 71 -2.81 0.82 -15.85
N ASN A 72 -2.31 0.44 -17.02
CA ASN A 72 -3.12 -0.09 -18.12
C ASN A 72 -2.82 -1.58 -18.33
N PRO A 73 -3.66 -2.48 -17.81
CA PRO A 73 -3.42 -3.92 -17.92
C PRO A 73 -3.40 -4.45 -19.35
N ASN A 74 -3.98 -3.74 -20.32
CA ASN A 74 -3.97 -4.12 -21.72
C ASN A 74 -2.56 -4.01 -22.35
N ASN A 75 -1.64 -3.30 -21.73
CA ASN A 75 -0.26 -3.18 -22.17
C ASN A 75 0.62 -4.33 -21.68
N PHE A 76 0.11 -5.18 -20.77
CA PHE A 76 0.90 -6.28 -20.22
C PHE A 76 1.12 -7.38 -21.26
N ARG A 77 2.34 -7.91 -21.33
CA ARG A 77 2.67 -9.07 -22.17
C ARG A 77 1.82 -10.30 -21.84
N ASN A 78 1.46 -10.46 -20.59
CA ASN A 78 0.52 -11.47 -20.09
C ASN A 78 -0.41 -10.80 -19.08
N TYR A 79 -1.68 -10.66 -19.44
CA TYR A 79 -2.69 -9.96 -18.64
C TYR A 79 -2.80 -10.49 -17.21
N LYS A 80 -2.97 -11.81 -17.04
CA LYS A 80 -3.17 -12.41 -15.71
C LYS A 80 -1.94 -12.30 -14.84
N LEU A 81 -0.79 -12.67 -15.39
CA LEU A 81 0.48 -12.57 -14.66
C LEU A 81 0.79 -11.12 -14.32
N GLY A 82 0.56 -10.21 -15.25
CA GLY A 82 0.77 -8.78 -15.06
C GLY A 82 -0.06 -8.22 -13.92
N ASN A 83 -1.37 -8.48 -13.91
CA ASN A 83 -2.25 -8.03 -12.84
C ASN A 83 -1.81 -8.54 -11.46
N VAL A 84 -1.49 -9.83 -11.34
CA VAL A 84 -1.04 -10.41 -10.07
C VAL A 84 0.27 -9.78 -9.60
N LEU A 85 1.27 -9.67 -10.50
CA LEU A 85 2.58 -9.13 -10.13
C LEU A 85 2.52 -7.65 -9.79
N VAL A 86 1.74 -6.85 -10.52
CA VAL A 86 1.55 -5.43 -10.20
C VAL A 86 0.82 -5.29 -8.87
N SER A 87 -0.26 -6.05 -8.63
CA SER A 87 -0.98 -6.00 -7.35
C SER A 87 -0.11 -6.41 -6.15
N LEU A 88 0.85 -7.33 -6.33
CA LEU A 88 1.79 -7.69 -5.26
C LEU A 88 2.91 -6.67 -5.07
N ALA A 89 3.27 -5.93 -6.13
CA ALA A 89 4.47 -5.09 -6.15
C ALA A 89 4.44 -3.96 -5.11
N GLY A 90 3.27 -3.37 -4.85
CA GLY A 90 3.11 -2.36 -3.81
C GLY A 90 3.44 -2.90 -2.42
N ALA A 91 2.86 -4.04 -2.07
CA ALA A 91 3.12 -4.70 -0.78
C ALA A 91 4.58 -5.17 -0.66
N ILE A 92 5.17 -5.70 -1.73
CA ILE A 92 6.59 -6.08 -1.77
C ILE A 92 7.48 -4.85 -1.55
N GLY A 93 7.19 -3.72 -2.21
CA GLY A 93 7.89 -2.46 -2.00
C GLY A 93 7.87 -2.02 -0.54
N ASN A 94 6.71 -2.07 0.10
CA ASN A 94 6.58 -1.75 1.53
C ASN A 94 7.37 -2.71 2.43
N ILE A 95 7.36 -4.01 2.16
CA ILE A 95 8.16 -4.98 2.93
C ILE A 95 9.65 -4.68 2.79
N LEU A 96 10.13 -4.39 1.59
CA LEU A 96 11.52 -4.00 1.36
C LEU A 96 11.89 -2.72 2.10
N ALA A 97 11.02 -1.70 2.07
CA ALA A 97 11.21 -0.46 2.83
C ALA A 97 11.25 -0.71 4.35
N ALA A 98 10.38 -1.60 4.86
CA ALA A 98 10.40 -1.99 6.27
C ALA A 98 11.72 -2.67 6.65
N ILE A 99 12.26 -3.56 5.81
CA ILE A 99 13.58 -4.21 6.01
C ILE A 99 14.70 -3.14 6.03
N VAL A 100 14.67 -2.17 5.12
CA VAL A 100 15.63 -1.05 5.12
C VAL A 100 15.54 -0.28 6.43
N CYS A 101 14.34 -0.01 6.95
CA CYS A 101 14.15 0.66 8.24
C CYS A 101 14.80 -0.13 9.39
N VAL A 102 14.73 -1.47 9.39
CA VAL A 102 15.43 -2.30 10.40
C VAL A 102 16.93 -2.05 10.36
N PHE A 103 17.55 -2.06 9.18
CA PHE A 103 19.00 -1.81 9.05
C PHE A 103 19.37 -0.39 9.49
N VAL A 104 18.55 0.62 9.14
CA VAL A 104 18.78 2.01 9.58
C VAL A 104 18.70 2.12 11.11
N MET A 105 17.69 1.50 11.74
CA MET A 105 17.56 1.48 13.20
C MET A 105 18.78 0.88 13.90
N LYS A 106 19.31 -0.22 13.39
CA LYS A 106 20.50 -0.88 13.96
C LYS A 106 21.77 -0.05 13.81
N SER A 107 21.88 0.71 12.73
CA SER A 107 23.09 1.50 12.40
C SER A 107 23.05 2.91 12.98
N ALA A 108 21.87 3.45 13.27
CA ALA A 108 21.70 4.84 13.70
C ALA A 108 22.11 5.02 15.17
N LYS A 109 22.93 6.03 15.44
CA LYS A 109 23.31 6.44 16.80
C LYS A 109 22.36 7.50 17.40
N LEU A 110 21.62 8.22 16.53
CA LEU A 110 20.70 9.27 16.94
C LEU A 110 19.32 8.67 17.21
N GLU A 111 18.79 8.88 18.40
CA GLU A 111 17.46 8.41 18.82
C GLU A 111 16.35 8.90 17.88
N ALA A 112 16.46 10.13 17.37
CA ALA A 112 15.51 10.67 16.41
C ALA A 112 15.44 9.84 15.12
N ILE A 113 16.57 9.36 14.58
CA ILE A 113 16.61 8.51 13.39
C ILE A 113 16.00 7.14 13.71
N GLN A 114 16.28 6.56 14.86
CA GLN A 114 15.69 5.30 15.30
C GLN A 114 14.17 5.43 15.41
N THR A 115 13.66 6.50 15.99
CA THR A 115 12.23 6.79 16.14
C THR A 115 11.55 6.93 14.78
N ILE A 116 12.12 7.72 13.85
CA ILE A 116 11.58 7.89 12.51
C ILE A 116 11.55 6.55 11.77
N SER A 117 12.64 5.79 11.83
CA SER A 117 12.74 4.48 11.15
C SER A 117 11.74 3.48 11.73
N ASN A 118 11.58 3.45 13.06
CA ASN A 118 10.60 2.55 13.71
C ASN A 118 9.15 2.87 13.28
N VAL A 119 8.79 4.15 13.30
CA VAL A 119 7.45 4.58 12.87
C VAL A 119 7.25 4.28 11.38
N THR A 120 8.25 4.56 10.55
CA THR A 120 8.20 4.24 9.10
C THR A 120 8.05 2.74 8.85
N LEU A 121 8.76 1.89 9.61
CA LEU A 121 8.62 0.44 9.56
C LEU A 121 7.18 0.02 9.87
N ILE A 122 6.60 0.52 10.97
CA ILE A 122 5.23 0.17 11.38
C ILE A 122 4.22 0.55 10.29
N TYR A 123 4.35 1.73 9.69
CA TYR A 123 3.45 2.14 8.60
C TYR A 123 3.62 1.30 7.34
N ASN A 124 4.85 0.94 6.96
CA ASN A 124 5.09 0.10 5.79
C ASN A 124 4.50 -1.31 5.99
N VAL A 125 4.72 -1.94 7.14
CA VAL A 125 4.13 -3.26 7.45
C VAL A 125 2.60 -3.18 7.48
N GLY A 126 2.04 -2.16 8.12
CA GLY A 126 0.58 -1.96 8.19
C GLY A 126 -0.03 -1.72 6.81
N PHE A 127 0.61 -0.91 5.97
CA PHE A 127 0.15 -0.58 4.63
C PHE A 127 0.18 -1.80 3.69
N ALA A 128 1.26 -2.60 3.74
CA ALA A 128 1.35 -3.85 3.01
C ALA A 128 0.24 -4.83 3.44
N ALA A 129 0.03 -5.02 4.74
CA ALA A 129 -0.97 -5.94 5.26
C ALA A 129 -2.40 -5.51 4.90
N PHE A 130 -2.69 -4.21 4.97
CA PHE A 130 -3.98 -3.64 4.63
C PHE A 130 -4.30 -3.82 3.14
N ASN A 131 -3.34 -3.50 2.24
CA ASN A 131 -3.56 -3.62 0.80
C ASN A 131 -3.64 -5.06 0.30
N LEU A 132 -3.15 -6.05 1.06
CA LEU A 132 -3.33 -7.47 0.72
C LEU A 132 -4.70 -8.04 1.08
N LEU A 133 -5.60 -7.26 1.70
CA LEU A 133 -6.98 -7.68 1.93
C LEU A 133 -7.71 -7.89 0.59
N PRO A 134 -8.54 -8.95 0.47
CA PRO A 134 -9.31 -9.23 -0.75
C PRO A 134 -10.58 -8.37 -0.86
N ILE A 135 -10.47 -7.08 -0.63
CA ILE A 135 -11.59 -6.12 -0.61
C ILE A 135 -11.30 -5.00 -1.61
N PRO A 136 -12.14 -4.75 -2.62
CA PRO A 136 -11.97 -3.59 -3.49
C PRO A 136 -11.98 -2.28 -2.69
N PRO A 137 -11.16 -1.29 -3.05
CA PRO A 137 -10.23 -1.21 -4.18
C PRO A 137 -8.79 -1.65 -3.86
N LEU A 138 -8.57 -2.47 -2.83
CA LEU A 138 -7.26 -2.88 -2.36
C LEU A 138 -6.59 -3.90 -3.32
N ASP A 139 -5.27 -4.00 -3.29
CA ASP A 139 -4.49 -4.83 -4.20
C ASP A 139 -4.79 -6.33 -4.09
N GLY A 140 -5.11 -6.81 -2.88
CA GLY A 140 -5.51 -8.20 -2.66
C GLY A 140 -6.73 -8.60 -3.49
N TRP A 141 -7.65 -7.67 -3.76
CA TRP A 141 -8.74 -7.87 -4.70
C TRP A 141 -8.25 -8.00 -6.14
N GLY A 142 -7.30 -7.19 -6.57
CA GLY A 142 -6.68 -7.26 -7.90
C GLY A 142 -6.09 -8.64 -8.19
N ILE A 143 -5.52 -9.30 -7.18
CA ILE A 143 -5.01 -10.67 -7.29
C ILE A 143 -6.17 -11.65 -7.50
N ILE A 144 -7.18 -11.63 -6.63
CA ILE A 144 -8.29 -12.59 -6.64
C ILE A 144 -9.16 -12.42 -7.88
N SER A 145 -9.54 -11.17 -8.21
CA SER A 145 -10.42 -10.87 -9.34
C SER A 145 -9.86 -11.37 -10.69
N THR A 146 -8.53 -11.39 -10.81
CA THR A 146 -7.83 -11.91 -11.99
C THR A 146 -8.17 -13.37 -12.32
N PHE A 147 -8.55 -14.17 -11.34
CA PHE A 147 -8.86 -15.59 -11.53
C PHE A 147 -10.36 -15.88 -11.55
N ILE A 148 -11.22 -14.88 -11.32
CA ILE A 148 -12.66 -15.06 -11.35
C ILE A 148 -13.12 -15.24 -12.81
N PRO A 149 -13.86 -16.34 -13.13
CA PRO A 149 -14.39 -16.54 -14.47
C PRO A 149 -15.43 -15.48 -14.86
N TYR A 150 -15.45 -15.05 -16.12
CA TYR A 150 -16.36 -14.01 -16.66
C TYR A 150 -17.84 -14.24 -16.36
N LYS A 151 -18.27 -15.49 -16.20
CA LYS A 151 -19.67 -15.82 -15.86
C LYS A 151 -20.12 -15.26 -14.51
N TYR A 152 -19.20 -14.81 -13.66
CA TYR A 152 -19.47 -14.21 -12.36
C TYR A 152 -19.33 -12.69 -12.35
N ASN A 153 -19.16 -12.03 -13.51
CA ASN A 153 -18.96 -10.58 -13.57
C ASN A 153 -20.06 -9.79 -12.84
N ASP A 154 -21.33 -10.20 -12.93
CA ASP A 154 -22.43 -9.52 -12.23
C ASP A 154 -22.25 -9.55 -10.71
N LEU A 155 -21.71 -10.63 -10.16
CA LEU A 155 -21.40 -10.75 -8.74
C LEU A 155 -20.18 -9.88 -8.39
N VAL A 156 -19.16 -9.86 -9.25
CA VAL A 156 -17.98 -9.01 -9.12
C VAL A 156 -18.40 -7.54 -9.07
N TYR A 157 -19.19 -7.07 -10.04
CA TYR A 157 -19.67 -5.67 -10.05
C TYR A 157 -20.48 -5.31 -8.80
N LYS A 158 -21.36 -6.21 -8.34
CA LYS A 158 -22.11 -5.99 -7.09
C LYS A 158 -21.18 -5.89 -5.89
N TYR A 159 -20.20 -6.79 -5.78
CA TYR A 159 -19.23 -6.79 -4.69
C TYR A 159 -18.39 -5.50 -4.70
N GLU A 160 -17.90 -5.08 -5.87
CA GLU A 160 -17.15 -3.83 -6.03
C GLU A 160 -18.00 -2.61 -5.66
N ALA A 161 -19.27 -2.57 -6.06
CA ALA A 161 -20.18 -1.47 -5.71
C ALA A 161 -20.42 -1.33 -4.19
N TYR A 162 -20.46 -2.45 -3.45
CA TYR A 162 -20.65 -2.45 -2.00
C TYR A 162 -19.34 -2.40 -1.21
N SER A 163 -18.20 -2.54 -1.84
CA SER A 163 -16.91 -2.62 -1.16
C SER A 163 -16.54 -1.36 -0.37
N TYR A 164 -16.80 -0.17 -0.92
CA TYR A 164 -16.53 1.09 -0.22
C TYR A 164 -17.30 1.24 1.09
N PRO A 165 -18.65 1.06 1.13
CA PRO A 165 -19.40 1.02 2.38
C PRO A 165 -18.90 -0.06 3.35
N ILE A 166 -18.60 -1.26 2.85
CA ILE A 166 -18.07 -2.37 3.67
C ILE A 166 -16.75 -1.96 4.31
N LEU A 167 -15.81 -1.45 3.52
CA LEU A 167 -14.51 -1.01 4.01
C LEU A 167 -14.65 0.10 5.06
N LEU A 168 -15.54 1.07 4.83
CA LEU A 168 -15.81 2.15 5.78
C LEU A 168 -16.37 1.60 7.12
N ILE A 169 -17.34 0.67 7.06
CA ILE A 169 -17.87 0.02 8.26
C ILE A 169 -16.78 -0.73 9.01
N LEU A 170 -15.94 -1.51 8.31
CA LEU A 170 -14.83 -2.23 8.93
C LEU A 170 -13.85 -1.29 9.63
N LEU A 171 -13.55 -0.12 9.02
CA LEU A 171 -12.66 0.88 9.59
C LEU A 171 -13.27 1.55 10.82
N VAL A 172 -14.53 1.99 10.74
CA VAL A 172 -15.22 2.68 11.85
C VAL A 172 -15.45 1.75 13.04
N THR A 173 -15.77 0.49 12.80
CA THR A 173 -15.98 -0.52 13.87
C THR A 173 -14.68 -1.06 14.46
N GLY A 174 -13.53 -0.81 13.84
CA GLY A 174 -12.24 -1.36 14.25
C GLY A 174 -12.06 -2.86 13.91
N VAL A 175 -13.06 -3.51 13.32
CA VAL A 175 -13.02 -4.93 12.94
C VAL A 175 -11.90 -5.21 11.92
N TYR A 176 -11.57 -4.20 11.09
CA TYR A 176 -10.45 -4.33 10.15
C TYR A 176 -9.16 -4.77 10.84
N GLY A 177 -8.90 -4.29 12.07
CA GLY A 177 -7.71 -4.64 12.83
C GLY A 177 -7.61 -6.13 13.12
N ILE A 178 -8.74 -6.80 13.36
CA ILE A 178 -8.80 -8.24 13.59
C ILE A 178 -8.49 -9.00 12.29
N ILE A 179 -9.02 -8.50 11.16
CA ILE A 179 -8.85 -9.14 9.84
C ILE A 179 -7.42 -8.94 9.31
N VAL A 180 -6.84 -7.75 9.53
CA VAL A 180 -5.49 -7.39 9.07
C VAL A 180 -4.40 -8.02 9.94
N SER A 181 -4.66 -8.22 11.25
CA SER A 181 -3.62 -8.65 12.19
C SER A 181 -2.90 -9.94 11.79
N PRO A 182 -3.52 -11.01 11.28
CA PRO A 182 -2.78 -12.20 10.89
C PRO A 182 -1.80 -11.95 9.74
N ILE A 183 -2.22 -11.14 8.75
CA ILE A 183 -1.37 -10.78 7.60
C ILE A 183 -0.21 -9.91 8.08
N ARG A 184 -0.52 -8.90 8.90
CA ARG A 184 0.47 -8.01 9.50
C ARG A 184 1.50 -8.79 10.31
N ASP A 185 1.07 -9.75 11.12
CA ASP A 185 1.97 -10.52 11.99
C ASP A 185 2.89 -11.43 11.17
N VAL A 186 2.40 -12.00 10.07
CA VAL A 186 3.25 -12.74 9.12
C VAL A 186 4.31 -11.82 8.50
N ILE A 187 3.90 -10.64 7.99
CA ILE A 187 4.85 -9.67 7.40
C ILE A 187 5.84 -9.19 8.45
N TRP A 188 5.36 -8.88 9.66
CA TRP A 188 6.20 -8.46 10.77
C TRP A 188 7.28 -9.51 11.09
N ASN A 189 6.90 -10.77 11.20
CA ASN A 189 7.85 -11.86 11.47
C ASN A 189 8.90 -11.99 10.36
N ILE A 190 8.49 -11.84 9.08
CA ILE A 190 9.44 -11.84 7.95
C ILE A 190 10.43 -10.67 8.07
N VAL A 191 9.95 -9.46 8.35
CA VAL A 191 10.79 -8.27 8.49
C VAL A 191 11.74 -8.41 9.68
N MET A 192 11.26 -8.96 10.81
CA MET A 192 12.07 -9.16 12.02
C MET A 192 13.15 -10.24 11.88
N LEU A 193 13.15 -11.07 10.85
CA LEU A 193 14.29 -11.95 10.54
C LEU A 193 15.58 -11.17 10.25
N PHE A 194 15.47 -9.89 9.90
CA PHE A 194 16.58 -8.99 9.61
C PHE A 194 16.98 -8.12 10.82
N TYR A 195 16.19 -8.18 11.92
CA TYR A 195 16.51 -7.47 13.17
C TYR A 195 17.52 -8.26 13.99
#